data_5f119f64ea7677a43f9b544023b39f77
#
_entry.id   5f119f64ea7677a43f9b544023b39f77
#
_cell.length_a   1.000
_cell.length_b   1.000
_cell.length_c   1.000
_cell.angle_alpha   90.00
_cell.angle_beta   90.00
_cell.angle_gamma   90.00
#
_symmetry.space_group_name_H-M   'P 1'
#
loop_
_entity.id
_entity.type
_entity.pdbx_description
1 polymer ?
#
loop_
_entity_poly.entity_id
_entity_poly.type
_entity_poly.pdbx_seq_one_letter_code
_entity_poly.pdbx_strand_id
1 'polypeptide(L)'
;INALKFNSIALTDILVFAIGRATALACKEFGFTQIYEAKNSHGDEFGAEILEKLYGKKVLFIKAKETVSNLDIYFSQNGIDITVVDGYENLILNPKDIKKPEPNSTIIFTSPMNTRAFIQNFGWDKSYQAVAIGKATAVALSSYCDNVIVSNTQNLKSCIELAKNISLSS
;
A
#
# COMPACT_ATOMS: atom_id res chain seq x y z
N ILE A 1 -12.49 -2.40 2.97
CA ILE A 1 -13.43 -3.34 3.62
C ILE A 1 -13.85 -2.84 4.99
N ASN A 2 -12.92 -2.42 5.84
CA ASN A 2 -13.27 -1.92 7.19
C ASN A 2 -14.27 -0.76 7.16
N ALA A 3 -14.17 0.16 6.19
CA ALA A 3 -15.12 1.24 5.99
C ALA A 3 -16.54 0.70 5.66
N LEU A 4 -16.65 -0.37 4.87
CA LEU A 4 -17.93 -1.01 4.58
C LEU A 4 -18.54 -1.63 5.84
N LYS A 5 -17.73 -2.33 6.64
CA LYS A 5 -18.15 -2.89 7.94
C LYS A 5 -18.66 -1.81 8.88
N PHE A 6 -17.89 -0.74 9.03
CA PHE A 6 -18.20 0.39 9.90
C PHE A 6 -19.53 1.07 9.53
N ASN A 7 -19.82 1.19 8.23
CA ASN A 7 -21.04 1.79 7.71
C ASN A 7 -22.19 0.79 7.51
N SER A 8 -22.08 -0.44 8.02
CA SER A 8 -23.09 -1.50 7.91
C SER A 8 -23.56 -1.77 6.47
N ILE A 9 -22.65 -1.64 5.50
CA ILE A 9 -22.92 -1.90 4.08
C ILE A 9 -22.76 -3.39 3.82
N ALA A 10 -23.81 -4.05 3.38
CA ALA A 10 -23.89 -5.51 3.19
C ALA A 10 -24.13 -5.92 1.72
N LEU A 11 -23.61 -5.14 0.76
CA LEU A 11 -23.74 -5.47 -0.68
C LEU A 11 -22.65 -6.48 -1.07
N THR A 12 -23.01 -7.77 -1.13
CA THR A 12 -22.05 -8.86 -1.40
C THR A 12 -22.16 -9.49 -2.79
N ASP A 13 -23.24 -9.18 -3.54
CA ASP A 13 -23.52 -9.77 -4.85
C ASP A 13 -22.95 -8.97 -6.03
N ILE A 14 -22.06 -8.02 -5.76
CA ILE A 14 -21.40 -7.22 -6.80
C ILE A 14 -20.03 -7.81 -7.13
N LEU A 15 -19.57 -7.61 -8.36
CA LEU A 15 -18.21 -7.94 -8.76
C LEU A 15 -17.22 -6.92 -8.16
N VAL A 16 -16.24 -7.42 -7.43
CA VAL A 16 -15.18 -6.62 -6.82
C VAL A 16 -13.87 -6.84 -7.55
N PHE A 17 -13.19 -5.76 -7.90
CA PHE A 17 -11.83 -5.77 -8.42
C PHE A 17 -10.86 -5.39 -7.30
N ALA A 18 -9.99 -6.31 -6.92
CA ALA A 18 -9.01 -6.12 -5.85
C ALA A 18 -7.59 -6.04 -6.45
N ILE A 19 -6.90 -4.94 -6.16
CA ILE A 19 -5.54 -4.69 -6.68
C ILE A 19 -4.48 -5.63 -6.07
N GLY A 20 -4.79 -6.33 -4.99
CA GLY A 20 -3.84 -7.25 -4.38
C GLY A 20 -4.50 -8.26 -3.47
N ARG A 21 -3.75 -9.34 -3.22
CA ARG A 21 -4.22 -10.51 -2.48
C ARG A 21 -4.81 -10.18 -1.09
N ALA A 22 -4.20 -9.26 -0.35
CA ALA A 22 -4.72 -8.88 0.98
C ALA A 22 -6.11 -8.27 0.89
N THR A 23 -6.37 -7.42 -0.12
CA THR A 23 -7.70 -6.84 -0.38
C THR A 23 -8.67 -7.91 -0.83
N ALA A 24 -8.26 -8.82 -1.73
CA ALA A 24 -9.10 -9.91 -2.19
C ALA A 24 -9.53 -10.84 -1.05
N LEU A 25 -8.60 -11.21 -0.17
CA LEU A 25 -8.91 -12.02 1.03
C LEU A 25 -9.88 -11.30 1.96
N ALA A 26 -9.65 -10.01 2.24
CA ALA A 26 -10.55 -9.22 3.08
C ALA A 26 -11.96 -9.09 2.46
N CYS A 27 -12.07 -9.00 1.13
CA CYS A 27 -13.35 -9.02 0.42
C CYS A 27 -14.07 -10.37 0.61
N LYS A 28 -13.34 -11.47 0.48
CA LYS A 28 -13.88 -12.81 0.68
C LYS A 28 -14.38 -13.03 2.11
N GLU A 29 -13.60 -12.61 3.09
CA GLU A 29 -13.97 -12.67 4.52
C GLU A 29 -15.17 -11.77 4.86
N PHE A 30 -15.36 -10.69 4.10
CA PHE A 30 -16.53 -9.83 4.24
C PHE A 30 -17.81 -10.46 3.67
N GLY A 31 -17.67 -11.42 2.73
CA GLY A 31 -18.79 -12.14 2.12
C GLY A 31 -19.00 -11.87 0.61
N PHE A 32 -18.11 -11.13 -0.03
CA PHE A 32 -18.17 -11.00 -1.50
C PHE A 32 -17.92 -12.34 -2.17
N THR A 33 -18.78 -12.70 -3.12
CA THR A 33 -18.72 -13.99 -3.85
C THR A 33 -18.04 -13.86 -5.21
N GLN A 34 -18.03 -12.67 -5.80
CA GLN A 34 -17.44 -12.37 -7.09
C GLN A 34 -16.25 -11.43 -6.93
N ILE A 35 -15.04 -11.99 -6.91
CA ILE A 35 -13.81 -11.23 -6.68
C ILE A 35 -12.84 -11.48 -7.81
N TYR A 36 -12.39 -10.42 -8.47
CA TYR A 36 -11.29 -10.43 -9.40
C TYR A 36 -10.04 -9.90 -8.68
N GLU A 37 -9.05 -10.78 -8.50
CA GLU A 37 -7.74 -10.39 -7.95
C GLU A 37 -6.80 -10.03 -9.11
N ALA A 38 -6.17 -8.87 -9.04
CA ALA A 38 -5.21 -8.41 -10.03
C ALA A 38 -4.00 -9.34 -10.11
N LYS A 39 -3.45 -9.53 -11.29
CA LYS A 39 -2.21 -10.28 -11.51
C LYS A 39 -1.00 -9.53 -10.99
N ASN A 40 -1.03 -8.19 -11.08
CA ASN A 40 0.02 -7.29 -10.64
C ASN A 40 -0.52 -6.28 -9.62
N SER A 41 0.30 -5.97 -8.61
CA SER A 41 -0.09 -5.06 -7.53
C SER A 41 0.24 -3.58 -7.82
N HIS A 42 0.57 -3.22 -9.07
CA HIS A 42 0.85 -1.85 -9.49
C HIS A 42 -0.40 -1.18 -10.06
N GLY A 43 -0.68 0.05 -9.62
CA GLY A 43 -1.91 0.75 -9.99
C GLY A 43 -2.12 0.92 -11.49
N ASP A 44 -1.08 1.31 -12.22
CA ASP A 44 -1.17 1.56 -13.66
C ASP A 44 -1.42 0.26 -14.45
N GLU A 45 -0.72 -0.83 -14.10
CA GLU A 45 -0.92 -2.15 -14.70
C GLU A 45 -2.31 -2.71 -14.38
N PHE A 46 -2.78 -2.51 -13.14
CA PHE A 46 -4.12 -2.90 -12.73
C PHE A 46 -5.19 -2.16 -13.53
N GLY A 47 -5.03 -0.85 -13.73
CA GLY A 47 -5.96 -0.05 -14.53
C GLY A 47 -6.13 -0.59 -15.94
N ALA A 48 -5.01 -0.87 -16.62
CA ALA A 48 -5.02 -1.43 -17.97
C ALA A 48 -5.62 -2.85 -18.00
N GLU A 49 -5.31 -3.68 -16.98
CA GLU A 49 -5.78 -5.08 -16.89
C GLU A 49 -7.30 -5.19 -16.80
N ILE A 50 -7.96 -4.24 -16.12
CA ILE A 50 -9.41 -4.32 -15.87
C ILE A 50 -10.26 -3.40 -16.74
N LEU A 51 -9.66 -2.47 -17.47
CA LEU A 51 -10.37 -1.42 -18.21
C LEU A 51 -11.51 -1.98 -19.08
N GLU A 52 -11.23 -2.99 -19.90
CA GLU A 52 -12.22 -3.59 -20.78
C GLU A 52 -13.39 -4.25 -20.02
N LYS A 53 -13.15 -4.71 -18.79
CA LYS A 53 -14.16 -5.33 -17.93
C LYS A 53 -15.11 -4.31 -17.31
N LEU A 54 -14.74 -3.02 -17.33
CA LEU A 54 -15.50 -1.93 -16.73
C LEU A 54 -16.44 -1.22 -17.71
N TYR A 55 -16.27 -1.39 -19.02
CA TYR A 55 -17.14 -0.72 -20.00
C TYR A 55 -18.61 -1.08 -19.80
N GLY A 56 -19.45 -0.05 -19.86
CA GLY A 56 -20.90 -0.18 -19.67
C GLY A 56 -21.35 -0.44 -18.22
N LYS A 57 -20.43 -0.39 -17.25
CA LYS A 57 -20.74 -0.59 -15.84
C LYS A 57 -20.66 0.72 -15.07
N LYS A 58 -21.47 0.85 -14.03
CA LYS A 58 -21.29 1.87 -13.00
C LYS A 58 -20.28 1.36 -11.99
N VAL A 59 -19.18 2.10 -11.83
CA VAL A 59 -18.05 1.70 -11.01
C VAL A 59 -18.00 2.56 -9.75
N LEU A 60 -17.92 1.93 -8.58
CA LEU A 60 -17.60 2.59 -7.33
C LEU A 60 -16.12 2.31 -6.98
N PHE A 61 -15.32 3.37 -6.94
CA PHE A 61 -13.93 3.29 -6.55
C PHE A 61 -13.74 3.84 -5.14
N ILE A 62 -13.44 2.94 -4.21
CA ILE A 62 -13.17 3.29 -2.80
C ILE A 62 -11.66 3.35 -2.62
N LYS A 63 -11.13 4.53 -2.32
CA LYS A 63 -9.68 4.76 -2.18
C LYS A 63 -9.33 5.43 -0.84
N ALA A 64 -8.05 5.51 -0.55
CA ALA A 64 -7.56 6.41 0.49
C ALA A 64 -7.74 7.87 0.04
N LYS A 65 -8.02 8.77 0.97
CA LYS A 65 -8.11 10.22 0.71
C LYS A 65 -6.86 10.74 0.02
N GLU A 66 -5.68 10.35 0.52
CA GLU A 66 -4.40 10.57 -0.12
C GLU A 66 -3.92 9.29 -0.79
N THR A 67 -3.77 9.28 -2.10
CA THR A 67 -3.24 8.18 -2.88
C THR A 67 -2.31 8.70 -3.97
N VAL A 68 -1.29 7.92 -4.29
CA VAL A 68 -0.40 8.18 -5.43
C VAL A 68 -0.96 7.60 -6.74
N SER A 69 -2.03 6.83 -6.67
CA SER A 69 -2.67 6.21 -7.82
C SER A 69 -3.61 7.21 -8.51
N ASN A 70 -3.49 7.32 -9.83
CA ASN A 70 -4.37 8.14 -10.67
C ASN A 70 -5.43 7.29 -11.39
N LEU A 71 -5.83 6.16 -10.81
CA LEU A 71 -6.79 5.22 -11.41
C LEU A 71 -8.16 5.86 -11.69
N ASP A 72 -8.62 6.74 -10.82
CA ASP A 72 -9.85 7.51 -10.99
C ASP A 72 -9.79 8.39 -12.25
N ILE A 73 -8.70 9.10 -12.43
CA ILE A 73 -8.45 9.93 -13.62
C ILE A 73 -8.35 9.03 -14.86
N TYR A 74 -7.57 7.96 -14.79
CA TYR A 74 -7.37 7.03 -15.89
C TYR A 74 -8.70 6.43 -16.37
N PHE A 75 -9.53 5.93 -15.48
CA PHE A 75 -10.82 5.34 -15.84
C PHE A 75 -11.80 6.38 -16.39
N SER A 76 -11.87 7.56 -15.79
CA SER A 76 -12.71 8.66 -16.29
C SER A 76 -12.31 9.09 -17.70
N GLN A 77 -11.01 9.25 -17.98
CA GLN A 77 -10.49 9.58 -19.31
C GLN A 77 -10.79 8.50 -20.37
N ASN A 78 -10.94 7.24 -19.95
CA ASN A 78 -11.33 6.13 -20.82
C ASN A 78 -12.84 5.88 -20.86
N GLY A 79 -13.66 6.83 -20.41
CA GLY A 79 -15.13 6.81 -20.56
C GLY A 79 -15.84 5.85 -19.59
N ILE A 80 -15.22 5.47 -18.49
CA ILE A 80 -15.86 4.66 -17.45
C ILE A 80 -16.73 5.56 -16.55
N ASP A 81 -17.99 5.16 -16.34
CA ASP A 81 -18.90 5.79 -15.37
C ASP A 81 -18.45 5.44 -13.94
N ILE A 82 -17.58 6.30 -13.38
CA ILE A 82 -16.93 6.07 -12.09
C ILE A 82 -17.37 7.07 -11.03
N THR A 83 -17.78 6.55 -9.88
CA THR A 83 -17.97 7.31 -8.64
C THR A 83 -16.82 7.04 -7.69
N VAL A 84 -16.16 8.09 -7.23
CA VAL A 84 -15.01 7.98 -6.32
C VAL A 84 -15.42 8.34 -4.90
N VAL A 85 -15.02 7.50 -3.94
CA VAL A 85 -15.29 7.72 -2.52
C VAL A 85 -14.00 7.58 -1.71
N ASP A 86 -13.69 8.58 -0.91
CA ASP A 86 -12.63 8.49 0.09
C ASP A 86 -13.11 7.63 1.27
N GLY A 87 -12.74 6.36 1.24
CA GLY A 87 -13.17 5.36 2.21
C GLY A 87 -12.38 5.36 3.51
N TYR A 88 -11.17 5.93 3.51
CA TYR A 88 -10.31 6.03 4.69
C TYR A 88 -9.21 7.07 4.50
N GLU A 89 -8.65 7.50 5.62
CA GLU A 89 -7.50 8.39 5.68
C GLU A 89 -6.38 7.72 6.48
N ASN A 90 -5.14 7.88 6.03
CA ASN A 90 -3.97 7.45 6.78
C ASN A 90 -3.43 8.65 7.57
N LEU A 91 -3.39 8.53 8.90
CA LEU A 91 -2.84 9.56 9.77
C LEU A 91 -1.51 9.11 10.35
N ILE A 92 -0.55 10.03 10.37
CA ILE A 92 0.71 9.81 11.10
C ILE A 92 0.41 10.02 12.58
N LEU A 93 0.56 8.95 13.35
CA LEU A 93 0.48 9.02 14.80
C LEU A 93 1.83 9.50 15.38
N ASN A 94 1.76 10.23 16.48
CA ASN A 94 2.93 10.61 17.26
C ASN A 94 2.80 10.03 18.69
N PRO A 95 3.02 8.73 18.86
CA PRO A 95 2.89 8.07 20.15
C PRO A 95 4.03 8.46 21.08
N LYS A 96 3.69 8.95 22.28
CA LYS A 96 4.67 9.46 23.26
C LYS A 96 5.52 8.35 23.89
N ASP A 97 5.06 7.11 23.84
CA ASP A 97 5.65 5.98 24.58
C ASP A 97 6.50 5.04 23.70
N ILE A 98 6.67 5.35 22.41
CA ILE A 98 7.52 4.55 21.53
C ILE A 98 8.95 5.09 21.57
N LYS A 99 9.88 4.21 21.96
CA LYS A 99 11.31 4.53 21.97
C LYS A 99 11.86 4.56 20.54
N LYS A 100 12.77 5.53 20.31
CA LYS A 100 13.59 5.54 19.10
C LYS A 100 14.40 4.24 19.00
N PRO A 101 14.56 3.64 17.81
CA PRO A 101 15.43 2.48 17.63
C PRO A 101 16.86 2.77 18.06
N GLU A 102 17.55 1.74 18.54
CA GLU A 102 18.95 1.83 18.95
C GLU A 102 19.86 2.11 17.74
N PRO A 103 21.03 2.75 17.95
CA PRO A 103 22.04 2.89 16.89
C PRO A 103 22.36 1.56 16.19
N ASN A 104 22.73 1.62 14.94
CA ASN A 104 23.01 0.46 14.05
C ASN A 104 21.81 -0.46 13.80
N SER A 105 20.58 -0.01 14.09
CA SER A 105 19.38 -0.80 13.77
C SER A 105 19.13 -0.88 12.26
N THR A 106 18.66 -2.04 11.80
CA THR A 106 18.11 -2.21 10.46
C THR A 106 16.59 -1.96 10.48
N ILE A 107 16.14 -0.95 9.74
CA ILE A 107 14.74 -0.50 9.72
C ILE A 107 14.06 -0.97 8.43
N ILE A 108 12.94 -1.67 8.56
CA ILE A 108 12.14 -2.13 7.41
C ILE A 108 10.99 -1.15 7.17
N PHE A 109 10.90 -0.62 5.95
CA PHE A 109 9.84 0.27 5.52
C PHE A 109 8.93 -0.41 4.52
N THR A 110 7.64 -0.46 4.82
CA THR A 110 6.62 -1.15 4.00
C THR A 110 5.78 -0.20 3.16
N SER A 111 5.99 1.11 3.28
CA SER A 111 5.32 2.13 2.45
C SER A 111 6.02 3.49 2.55
N PRO A 112 5.81 4.39 1.58
CA PRO A 112 6.25 5.79 1.68
C PRO A 112 5.67 6.52 2.90
N MET A 113 4.43 6.19 3.29
CA MET A 113 3.79 6.79 4.46
C MET A 113 4.48 6.36 5.76
N ASN A 114 4.86 5.08 5.89
CA ASN A 114 5.61 4.59 7.04
C ASN A 114 6.99 5.24 7.14
N THR A 115 7.63 5.53 6.00
CA THR A 115 8.87 6.31 5.96
C THR A 115 8.66 7.70 6.54
N ARG A 116 7.65 8.44 6.06
CA ARG A 116 7.33 9.78 6.58
C ARG A 116 7.02 9.76 8.08
N ALA A 117 6.22 8.79 8.52
CA ALA A 117 5.87 8.63 9.93
C ALA A 117 7.11 8.37 10.80
N PHE A 118 8.01 7.51 10.36
CA PHE A 118 9.26 7.23 11.06
C PHE A 118 10.14 8.48 11.18
N ILE A 119 10.36 9.17 10.06
CA ILE A 119 11.20 10.37 10.02
C ILE A 119 10.61 11.48 10.91
N GLN A 120 9.29 11.68 10.86
CA GLN A 120 8.61 12.68 11.68
C GLN A 120 8.72 12.39 13.18
N ASN A 121 8.64 11.10 13.57
CA ASN A 121 8.67 10.72 14.99
C ASN A 121 10.09 10.58 15.56
N PHE A 122 11.05 10.10 14.77
CA PHE A 122 12.37 9.69 15.27
C PHE A 122 13.56 10.41 14.61
N GLY A 123 13.34 11.07 13.47
CA GLY A 123 14.41 11.51 12.58
C GLY A 123 15.16 10.34 11.95
N TRP A 124 16.26 10.63 11.29
CA TRP A 124 17.15 9.62 10.72
C TRP A 124 18.50 9.62 11.44
N ASP A 125 18.95 8.47 11.88
CA ASP A 125 20.30 8.28 12.41
C ASP A 125 21.19 7.69 11.30
N LYS A 126 22.38 8.23 11.11
CA LYS A 126 23.30 7.79 10.05
C LYS A 126 23.80 6.35 10.23
N SER A 127 23.68 5.79 11.43
CA SER A 127 24.02 4.40 11.70
C SER A 127 22.92 3.42 11.26
N TYR A 128 21.71 3.90 10.96
CA TYR A 128 20.63 3.02 10.53
C TYR A 128 20.85 2.49 9.13
N GLN A 129 20.41 1.26 8.93
CA GLN A 129 20.31 0.63 7.61
C GLN A 129 18.85 0.52 7.21
N ALA A 130 18.55 0.75 5.93
CA ALA A 130 17.18 0.78 5.43
C ALA A 130 16.89 -0.37 4.48
N VAL A 131 15.81 -1.11 4.75
CA VAL A 131 15.23 -2.07 3.83
C VAL A 131 13.86 -1.56 3.37
N ALA A 132 13.69 -1.32 2.08
CA ALA A 132 12.44 -0.90 1.47
C ALA A 132 11.72 -2.07 0.81
N ILE A 133 10.42 -2.18 1.03
CA ILE A 133 9.59 -3.23 0.41
C ILE A 133 9.52 -3.11 -1.13
N GLY A 134 9.75 -1.93 -1.68
CA GLY A 134 9.71 -1.67 -3.11
C GLY A 134 10.21 -0.28 -3.49
N LYS A 135 10.28 -0.02 -4.80
CA LYS A 135 10.86 1.20 -5.37
C LYS A 135 10.26 2.50 -4.85
N ALA A 136 8.92 2.60 -4.74
CA ALA A 136 8.26 3.81 -4.25
C ALA A 136 8.68 4.15 -2.81
N THR A 137 8.87 3.13 -1.96
CA THR A 137 9.35 3.29 -0.57
C THR A 137 10.82 3.70 -0.55
N ALA A 138 11.64 3.13 -1.43
CA ALA A 138 13.06 3.51 -1.56
C ALA A 138 13.22 4.98 -2.00
N VAL A 139 12.40 5.43 -2.95
CA VAL A 139 12.38 6.85 -3.36
C VAL A 139 12.04 7.76 -2.18
N ALA A 140 11.09 7.37 -1.32
CA ALA A 140 10.77 8.16 -0.13
C ALA A 140 11.91 8.22 0.91
N LEU A 141 12.83 7.25 0.88
CA LEU A 141 14.00 7.18 1.77
C LEU A 141 15.22 7.91 1.22
N SER A 142 15.32 8.13 -0.09
CA SER A 142 16.52 8.64 -0.76
C SER A 142 17.01 10.01 -0.26
N SER A 143 16.11 10.82 0.32
CA SER A 143 16.47 12.11 0.94
C SER A 143 17.14 11.97 2.30
N TYR A 144 17.14 10.78 2.89
CA TYR A 144 17.61 10.53 4.26
C TYR A 144 18.73 9.50 4.33
N CYS A 145 18.76 8.57 3.38
CA CYS A 145 19.69 7.43 3.35
C CYS A 145 20.18 7.17 1.93
N ASP A 146 21.49 7.16 1.73
CA ASP A 146 22.11 6.92 0.42
C ASP A 146 22.07 5.45 0.01
N ASN A 147 22.06 4.54 0.98
CA ASN A 147 22.12 3.08 0.77
C ASN A 147 20.82 2.40 1.23
N VAL A 148 19.79 2.44 0.37
CA VAL A 148 18.53 1.74 0.61
C VAL A 148 18.55 0.39 -0.10
N ILE A 149 18.38 -0.70 0.66
CA ILE A 149 18.25 -2.04 0.09
C ILE A 149 16.78 -2.28 -0.26
N VAL A 150 16.51 -2.58 -1.53
CA VAL A 150 15.14 -2.80 -2.02
C VAL A 150 14.87 -4.30 -2.10
N SER A 151 13.74 -4.73 -1.55
CA SER A 151 13.30 -6.12 -1.64
C SER A 151 12.97 -6.52 -3.09
N ASN A 152 13.42 -7.68 -3.51
CA ASN A 152 13.13 -8.24 -4.84
C ASN A 152 11.65 -8.61 -5.00
N THR A 153 10.95 -8.88 -3.89
CA THR A 153 9.53 -9.19 -3.86
C THR A 153 8.83 -8.29 -2.85
N GLN A 154 7.67 -7.74 -3.23
CA GLN A 154 6.94 -6.79 -2.39
C GLN A 154 6.17 -7.49 -1.27
N ASN A 155 6.89 -8.20 -0.39
CA ASN A 155 6.32 -8.84 0.79
C ASN A 155 7.23 -8.70 2.01
N LEU A 156 6.62 -8.73 3.17
CA LEU A 156 7.32 -8.53 4.45
C LEU A 156 8.34 -9.64 4.73
N LYS A 157 8.07 -10.88 4.32
CA LYS A 157 8.99 -12.02 4.54
C LYS A 157 10.34 -11.78 3.87
N SER A 158 10.32 -11.35 2.60
CA SER A 158 11.55 -11.01 1.86
C SER A 158 12.32 -9.85 2.51
N CYS A 159 11.62 -8.82 3.01
CA CYS A 159 12.27 -7.72 3.73
C CYS A 159 12.95 -8.20 5.02
N ILE A 160 12.31 -9.10 5.78
CA ILE A 160 12.87 -9.66 7.01
C ILE A 160 14.11 -10.51 6.71
N GLU A 161 14.09 -11.31 5.64
CA GLU A 161 15.25 -12.12 5.22
C GLU A 161 16.44 -11.23 4.86
N LEU A 162 16.20 -10.15 4.10
CA LEU A 162 17.22 -9.15 3.79
C LEU A 162 17.79 -8.49 5.05
N ALA A 163 16.91 -8.03 5.96
CA ALA A 163 17.34 -7.39 7.20
C ALA A 163 18.21 -8.32 8.08
N LYS A 164 17.86 -9.60 8.15
CA LYS A 164 18.68 -10.61 8.86
C LYS A 164 20.07 -10.76 8.25
N ASN A 165 20.17 -10.83 6.93
CA ASN A 165 21.46 -10.98 6.23
C ASN A 165 22.36 -9.77 6.47
N ILE A 166 21.81 -8.58 6.52
CA ILE A 166 22.54 -7.35 6.84
C ILE A 166 23.11 -7.41 8.25
N SER A 167 22.26 -7.74 9.23
CA SER A 167 22.65 -7.81 10.66
C SER A 167 23.70 -8.89 10.96
N LEU A 168 23.84 -9.92 10.11
CA LEU A 168 24.86 -10.96 10.25
C LEU A 168 26.19 -10.59 9.59
N SER A 169 26.19 -9.55 8.74
CA SER A 169 27.37 -9.09 7.98
C SER A 169 28.03 -7.85 8.60
N SER A 170 27.42 -7.28 9.63
CA SER A 170 27.87 -6.13 10.42
C SER A 170 28.50 -6.56 11.72
#